data_94c9524bd082e8b446b2b00f09a7f54a
#
_entry.id   94c9524bd082e8b446b2b00f09a7f54a
#
_cell.length_a   1.000
_cell.length_b   1.000
_cell.length_c   1.000
_cell.angle_alpha   90.00
_cell.angle_beta   90.00
_cell.angle_gamma   90.00
#
_symmetry.space_group_name_H-M   'P 1'
#
loop_
_entity.id
_entity.type
_entity.pdbx_description
1 polymer ?
#
loop_
_entity_poly.entity_id
_entity_poly.type
_entity_poly.pdbx_seq_one_letter_code
_entity_poly.pdbx_strand_id
1 'polypeptide(L)'
;MSPSKRIIAVANQKGGVGKTTTSINLATALAACGRSVLLIDFDPQGNASTGLGIDDRAHNSYSLIAGGSGSDESIQKTQVPRLDIIPTVVDLSAAEVELSDMPDREFRLRGAISRISASYDYIIIDCPPSLGMLTVNALAAATSVLVPLQCEFFALEGLSQLMRTIDAVKAGLNGELSM
;
A
#
# COMPACT_ATOMS: atom_id res chain seq x y z
N MET A 1 -0.69 -22.83 -14.47
CA MET A 1 -0.14 -22.15 -13.29
C MET A 1 -0.80 -20.78 -13.22
N SER A 2 -1.63 -20.53 -12.21
CA SER A 2 -2.13 -19.18 -11.98
C SER A 2 -0.94 -18.25 -11.78
N PRO A 3 -0.88 -17.08 -12.43
CA PRO A 3 0.19 -16.12 -12.20
C PRO A 3 0.20 -15.78 -10.70
N SER A 4 1.36 -15.84 -10.08
CA SER A 4 1.50 -15.49 -8.68
C SER A 4 1.06 -14.03 -8.51
N LYS A 5 0.14 -13.78 -7.59
CA LYS A 5 -0.36 -12.45 -7.21
C LYS A 5 0.83 -11.53 -6.94
N ARG A 6 0.91 -10.41 -7.63
CA ARG A 6 1.98 -9.42 -7.43
C ARG A 6 1.50 -8.30 -6.53
N ILE A 7 2.20 -8.08 -5.44
CA ILE A 7 1.91 -7.03 -4.47
C ILE A 7 3.06 -6.01 -4.54
N ILE A 8 2.74 -4.77 -4.95
CA ILE A 8 3.73 -3.71 -5.18
C ILE A 8 3.50 -2.60 -4.17
N ALA A 9 4.46 -2.35 -3.29
CA ALA A 9 4.45 -1.18 -2.42
C ALA A 9 5.10 0.01 -3.15
N VAL A 10 4.40 1.13 -3.24
CA VAL A 10 4.94 2.38 -3.81
C VAL A 10 5.38 3.27 -2.65
N ALA A 11 6.68 3.32 -2.38
CA ALA A 11 7.23 3.94 -1.19
C ALA A 11 8.37 4.92 -1.48
N ASN A 12 8.38 6.04 -0.80
CA ASN A 12 9.49 6.96 -0.69
C ASN A 12 9.26 7.88 0.52
N GLN A 13 10.31 8.16 1.29
CA GLN A 13 10.25 9.02 2.45
C GLN A 13 9.96 10.50 2.09
N LYS A 14 10.39 10.95 0.92
CA LYS A 14 10.17 12.32 0.46
C LYS A 14 8.72 12.54 0.05
N GLY A 15 8.08 13.58 0.57
CA GLY A 15 6.79 14.06 0.10
C GLY A 15 6.89 14.67 -1.30
N GLY A 16 5.80 14.63 -2.07
CA GLY A 16 5.72 15.29 -3.38
C GLY A 16 6.48 14.64 -4.53
N VAL A 17 7.08 13.46 -4.35
CA VAL A 17 7.82 12.76 -5.42
C VAL A 17 6.92 11.99 -6.40
N GLY A 18 5.60 12.07 -6.23
CA GLY A 18 4.64 11.43 -7.13
C GLY A 18 4.28 9.98 -6.75
N LYS A 19 4.38 9.57 -5.48
CA LYS A 19 3.96 8.22 -5.04
C LYS A 19 2.52 7.93 -5.45
N THR A 20 1.57 8.71 -4.96
CA THR A 20 0.14 8.55 -5.23
C THR A 20 -0.18 8.64 -6.73
N THR A 21 0.44 9.61 -7.43
CA THR A 21 0.29 9.73 -8.89
C THR A 21 0.77 8.46 -9.60
N THR A 22 1.91 7.92 -9.18
CA THR A 22 2.45 6.67 -9.74
C THR A 22 1.53 5.50 -9.42
N SER A 23 1.03 5.39 -8.19
CA SER A 23 0.13 4.32 -7.75
C SER A 23 -1.16 4.31 -8.57
N ILE A 24 -1.83 5.45 -8.72
CA ILE A 24 -3.07 5.58 -9.51
C ILE A 24 -2.82 5.28 -10.99
N ASN A 25 -1.79 5.88 -11.59
CA ASN A 25 -1.52 5.70 -13.01
C ASN A 25 -1.08 4.28 -13.35
N LEU A 26 -0.25 3.65 -12.51
CA LEU A 26 0.16 2.26 -12.70
C LEU A 26 -1.04 1.31 -12.57
N ALA A 27 -1.88 1.50 -11.54
CA ALA A 27 -3.09 0.71 -11.34
C ALA A 27 -4.05 0.83 -12.52
N THR A 28 -4.29 2.06 -12.98
CA THR A 28 -5.15 2.35 -14.15
C THR A 28 -4.58 1.73 -15.43
N ALA A 29 -3.27 1.86 -15.68
CA ALA A 29 -2.64 1.30 -16.86
C ALA A 29 -2.72 -0.24 -16.89
N LEU A 30 -2.48 -0.90 -15.75
CA LEU A 30 -2.62 -2.35 -15.63
C LEU A 30 -4.06 -2.81 -15.87
N ALA A 31 -5.04 -2.08 -15.31
CA ALA A 31 -6.46 -2.34 -15.53
C ALA A 31 -6.84 -2.16 -17.02
N ALA A 32 -6.33 -1.13 -17.69
CA ALA A 32 -6.51 -0.90 -19.12
C ALA A 32 -5.89 -2.02 -19.99
N CYS A 33 -4.80 -2.65 -19.48
CA CYS A 33 -4.20 -3.85 -20.09
C CYS A 33 -4.98 -5.16 -19.75
N GLY A 34 -6.18 -5.06 -19.18
CA GLY A 34 -7.05 -6.19 -18.92
C GLY A 34 -6.73 -6.95 -17.63
N ARG A 35 -5.87 -6.42 -16.74
CA ARG A 35 -5.56 -7.03 -15.46
C ARG A 35 -6.59 -6.65 -14.40
N SER A 36 -6.83 -7.56 -13.45
CA SER A 36 -7.62 -7.28 -12.25
C SER A 36 -6.72 -6.66 -11.19
N VAL A 37 -7.01 -5.43 -10.78
CA VAL A 37 -6.13 -4.63 -9.91
C VAL A 37 -6.86 -4.14 -8.66
N LEU A 38 -6.22 -4.25 -7.51
CA LEU A 38 -6.63 -3.63 -6.27
C LEU A 38 -5.61 -2.56 -5.89
N LEU A 39 -6.07 -1.33 -5.69
CA LEU A 39 -5.28 -0.26 -5.07
C LEU A 39 -5.63 -0.18 -3.59
N ILE A 40 -4.65 -0.23 -2.72
CA ILE A 40 -4.82 0.01 -1.28
C ILE A 40 -4.24 1.40 -1.00
N ASP A 41 -5.10 2.36 -0.68
CA ASP A 41 -4.67 3.67 -0.18
C ASP A 41 -4.25 3.50 1.28
N PHE A 42 -2.96 3.60 1.52
CA PHE A 42 -2.35 3.36 2.84
C PHE A 42 -1.68 4.62 3.39
N ASP A 43 -1.90 5.77 2.73
CA ASP A 43 -1.51 7.10 3.21
C ASP A 43 -2.70 7.76 3.92
N PRO A 44 -2.61 8.12 5.23
CA PRO A 44 -3.68 8.81 5.96
C PRO A 44 -4.20 10.08 5.28
N GLN A 45 -3.43 10.69 4.37
CA GLN A 45 -3.86 11.87 3.61
C GLN A 45 -4.98 11.54 2.60
N GLY A 46 -5.15 10.29 2.20
CA GLY A 46 -6.25 9.84 1.36
C GLY A 46 -6.25 10.38 -0.07
N ASN A 47 -5.06 10.72 -0.60
CA ASN A 47 -4.94 11.32 -1.91
C ASN A 47 -5.30 10.35 -3.05
N ALA A 48 -5.04 9.05 -2.90
CA ALA A 48 -5.43 8.04 -3.88
C ALA A 48 -6.96 7.84 -3.88
N SER A 49 -7.57 7.78 -2.71
CA SER A 49 -9.03 7.70 -2.55
C SER A 49 -9.73 8.89 -3.20
N THR A 50 -9.26 10.11 -2.90
CA THR A 50 -9.80 11.33 -3.49
C THR A 50 -9.57 11.38 -5.01
N GLY A 51 -8.38 10.99 -5.48
CA GLY A 51 -8.03 11.00 -6.90
C GLY A 51 -8.85 10.03 -7.75
N LEU A 52 -9.42 8.97 -7.13
CA LEU A 52 -10.33 8.02 -7.78
C LEU A 52 -11.82 8.32 -7.50
N GLY A 53 -12.14 9.45 -6.85
CA GLY A 53 -13.50 9.89 -6.59
C GLY A 53 -14.24 9.06 -5.56
N ILE A 54 -13.55 8.56 -4.54
CA ILE A 54 -14.13 7.75 -3.46
C ILE A 54 -14.49 8.65 -2.29
N ASP A 55 -15.79 8.85 -2.07
CA ASP A 55 -16.33 9.67 -0.97
C ASP A 55 -16.71 8.82 0.25
N ASP A 56 -17.31 7.63 0.03
CA ASP A 56 -17.62 6.71 1.12
C ASP A 56 -16.36 6.01 1.61
N ARG A 57 -16.06 6.17 2.90
CA ARG A 57 -14.87 5.61 3.56
C ARG A 57 -15.22 4.91 4.87
N ALA A 58 -16.46 4.42 5.00
CA ALA A 58 -16.92 3.69 6.19
C ALA A 58 -16.08 2.45 6.45
N HIS A 59 -15.73 1.70 5.40
CA HIS A 59 -14.81 0.58 5.42
C HIS A 59 -13.52 1.00 4.69
N ASN A 60 -12.38 0.90 5.36
CA ASN A 60 -11.14 1.54 4.92
C ASN A 60 -9.88 0.82 5.40
N SER A 61 -8.70 1.32 5.04
CA SER A 61 -7.42 0.74 5.39
C SER A 61 -7.16 0.66 6.90
N TYR A 62 -7.71 1.60 7.69
CA TYR A 62 -7.60 1.51 9.15
C TYR A 62 -8.38 0.30 9.69
N SER A 63 -9.66 0.14 9.32
CA SER A 63 -10.46 -1.01 9.74
C SER A 63 -9.86 -2.34 9.25
N LEU A 64 -9.21 -2.32 8.09
CA LEU A 64 -8.54 -3.48 7.52
C LEU A 64 -7.41 -4.01 8.43
N ILE A 65 -6.58 -3.14 9.00
CA ILE A 65 -5.42 -3.52 9.82
C ILE A 65 -5.74 -3.59 11.32
N ALA A 66 -6.72 -2.83 11.80
CA ALA A 66 -7.17 -2.87 13.18
C ALA A 66 -7.85 -4.19 13.57
N GLY A 67 -8.19 -5.03 12.59
CA GLY A 67 -8.88 -6.31 12.83
C GLY A 67 -10.39 -6.20 12.93
N GLY A 68 -10.96 -5.11 12.37
CA GLY A 68 -12.40 -4.90 12.19
C GLY A 68 -13.01 -5.79 11.12
N SER A 69 -13.98 -5.26 10.37
CA SER A 69 -14.77 -5.91 9.32
C SER A 69 -13.95 -6.77 8.36
N GLY A 70 -14.60 -7.68 7.66
CA GLY A 70 -13.98 -8.56 6.68
C GLY A 70 -13.20 -7.77 5.61
N SER A 71 -12.08 -8.30 5.19
CA SER A 71 -11.21 -7.62 4.20
C SER A 71 -11.95 -7.28 2.91
N ASP A 72 -12.92 -8.10 2.51
CA ASP A 72 -13.72 -7.89 1.29
C ASP A 72 -14.70 -6.72 1.41
N GLU A 73 -15.20 -6.40 2.62
CA GLU A 73 -16.13 -5.29 2.86
C GLU A 73 -15.47 -3.91 2.64
N SER A 74 -14.14 -3.85 2.76
CA SER A 74 -13.38 -2.62 2.53
C SER A 74 -13.11 -2.33 1.06
N ILE A 75 -13.43 -3.28 0.15
CA ILE A 75 -13.17 -3.14 -1.27
C ILE A 75 -14.31 -2.40 -1.96
N GLN A 76 -13.99 -1.34 -2.67
CA GLN A 76 -14.92 -0.53 -3.44
C GLN A 76 -14.56 -0.52 -4.93
N LYS A 77 -15.60 -0.47 -5.77
CA LYS A 77 -15.44 -0.30 -7.21
C LYS A 77 -15.07 1.14 -7.53
N THR A 78 -14.14 1.33 -8.45
CA THR A 78 -13.83 2.66 -9.00
C THR A 78 -14.59 2.87 -10.34
N GLN A 79 -14.49 4.07 -10.89
CA GLN A 79 -14.98 4.36 -12.24
C GLN A 79 -14.12 3.70 -13.33
N VAL A 80 -12.92 3.24 -12.99
CA VAL A 80 -12.03 2.54 -13.92
C VAL A 80 -12.38 1.05 -13.93
N PRO A 81 -12.78 0.46 -15.07
CA PRO A 81 -13.08 -0.97 -15.14
C PRO A 81 -11.86 -1.81 -14.71
N ARG A 82 -12.10 -2.87 -13.93
CA ARG A 82 -11.07 -3.79 -13.40
C ARG A 82 -10.13 -3.19 -12.34
N LEU A 83 -10.37 -1.95 -11.89
CA LEU A 83 -9.66 -1.33 -10.79
C LEU A 83 -10.60 -1.16 -9.61
N ASP A 84 -10.30 -1.84 -8.52
CA ASP A 84 -10.95 -1.67 -7.24
C ASP A 84 -10.01 -0.95 -6.27
N ILE A 85 -10.56 -0.38 -5.20
CA ILE A 85 -9.79 0.33 -4.18
C ILE A 85 -10.24 -0.05 -2.77
N ILE A 86 -9.28 -0.10 -1.85
CA ILE A 86 -9.53 0.04 -0.42
C ILE A 86 -9.15 1.47 -0.04
N PRO A 87 -10.14 2.33 0.30
CA PRO A 87 -9.87 3.73 0.63
C PRO A 87 -9.24 3.88 2.02
N THR A 88 -8.78 5.08 2.31
CA THR A 88 -8.23 5.43 3.63
C THR A 88 -8.99 6.55 4.30
N VAL A 89 -8.73 6.71 5.60
CA VAL A 89 -9.19 7.81 6.45
C VAL A 89 -8.02 8.37 7.25
N VAL A 90 -8.17 9.59 7.74
CA VAL A 90 -7.13 10.27 8.55
C VAL A 90 -6.80 9.47 9.82
N ASP A 91 -7.78 8.75 10.36
CA ASP A 91 -7.63 7.91 11.57
C ASP A 91 -6.60 6.78 11.38
N LEU A 92 -6.22 6.44 10.14
CA LEU A 92 -5.13 5.50 9.89
C LEU A 92 -3.80 5.95 10.54
N SER A 93 -3.60 7.24 10.75
CA SER A 93 -2.43 7.76 11.49
C SER A 93 -2.39 7.30 12.94
N ALA A 94 -3.55 7.10 13.58
CA ALA A 94 -3.63 6.58 14.95
C ALA A 94 -3.21 5.11 15.02
N ALA A 95 -3.37 4.36 13.95
CA ALA A 95 -2.97 2.96 13.89
C ALA A 95 -1.47 2.76 14.16
N GLU A 96 -0.60 3.72 13.82
CA GLU A 96 0.83 3.62 14.13
C GLU A 96 1.10 3.51 15.64
N VAL A 97 0.30 4.18 16.46
CA VAL A 97 0.40 4.13 17.92
C VAL A 97 -0.29 2.88 18.46
N GLU A 98 -1.50 2.59 17.99
CA GLU A 98 -2.31 1.46 18.45
C GLU A 98 -1.65 0.11 18.14
N LEU A 99 -1.02 -0.01 16.97
CA LEU A 99 -0.30 -1.21 16.58
C LEU A 99 0.96 -1.45 17.40
N SER A 100 1.54 -0.43 18.04
CA SER A 100 2.84 -0.55 18.74
C SER A 100 2.87 -1.64 19.80
N ASP A 101 1.75 -1.88 20.46
CA ASP A 101 1.59 -2.87 21.55
C ASP A 101 0.94 -4.18 21.08
N MET A 102 0.61 -4.30 19.78
CA MET A 102 -0.04 -5.50 19.26
C MET A 102 0.96 -6.58 18.82
N PRO A 103 0.66 -7.87 19.06
CA PRO A 103 1.43 -8.94 18.47
C PRO A 103 1.30 -8.93 16.95
N ASP A 104 2.37 -9.34 16.26
CA ASP A 104 2.43 -9.43 14.78
C ASP A 104 2.10 -8.09 14.08
N ARG A 105 2.38 -6.97 14.74
CA ARG A 105 2.07 -5.61 14.27
C ARG A 105 2.61 -5.30 12.88
N GLU A 106 3.74 -5.88 12.50
CA GLU A 106 4.37 -5.72 11.20
C GLU A 106 3.66 -6.51 10.07
N PHE A 107 2.82 -7.48 10.43
CA PHE A 107 2.15 -8.40 9.49
C PHE A 107 0.65 -8.17 9.36
N ARG A 108 0.10 -7.11 9.96
CA ARG A 108 -1.35 -6.85 9.95
C ARG A 108 -1.90 -6.71 8.54
N LEU A 109 -1.24 -5.92 7.68
CA LEU A 109 -1.65 -5.74 6.30
C LEU A 109 -1.49 -7.04 5.49
N ARG A 110 -0.38 -7.76 5.67
CA ARG A 110 -0.16 -9.07 5.03
C ARG A 110 -1.27 -10.06 5.37
N GLY A 111 -1.63 -10.15 6.66
CA GLY A 111 -2.73 -10.98 7.13
C GLY A 111 -4.08 -10.55 6.55
N ALA A 112 -4.34 -9.26 6.44
CA ALA A 112 -5.56 -8.73 5.84
C ALA A 112 -5.66 -9.06 4.33
N ILE A 113 -4.58 -8.83 3.58
CA ILE A 113 -4.53 -9.14 2.14
C ILE A 113 -4.72 -10.63 1.88
N SER A 114 -4.23 -11.51 2.76
CA SER A 114 -4.41 -12.97 2.62
C SER A 114 -5.86 -13.43 2.78
N ARG A 115 -6.70 -12.64 3.46
CA ARG A 115 -8.13 -12.92 3.65
C ARG A 115 -9.02 -12.38 2.54
N ILE A 116 -8.49 -11.58 1.61
CA ILE A 116 -9.25 -11.08 0.46
C ILE A 116 -9.61 -12.25 -0.44
N SER A 117 -10.92 -12.54 -0.56
CA SER A 117 -11.45 -13.65 -1.35
C SER A 117 -11.36 -13.40 -2.87
N ALA A 118 -11.49 -12.15 -3.28
CA ALA A 118 -11.42 -11.76 -4.68
C ALA A 118 -10.02 -12.00 -5.26
N SER A 119 -9.97 -12.47 -6.51
CA SER A 119 -8.71 -12.72 -7.21
C SER A 119 -8.25 -11.48 -7.96
N TYR A 120 -7.08 -10.97 -7.59
CA TYR A 120 -6.40 -9.85 -8.28
C TYR A 120 -5.08 -10.33 -8.87
N ASP A 121 -4.77 -9.87 -10.08
CA ASP A 121 -3.44 -10.07 -10.69
C ASP A 121 -2.39 -9.20 -9.99
N TYR A 122 -2.80 -7.97 -9.62
CA TYR A 122 -1.95 -6.99 -8.96
C TYR A 122 -2.65 -6.35 -7.76
N ILE A 123 -1.88 -6.16 -6.69
CA ILE A 123 -2.24 -5.27 -5.58
C ILE A 123 -1.18 -4.19 -5.51
N ILE A 124 -1.60 -2.93 -5.53
CA ILE A 124 -0.72 -1.77 -5.39
C ILE A 124 -1.02 -1.11 -4.04
N ILE A 125 0.01 -0.83 -3.27
CA ILE A 125 -0.11 -0.20 -1.96
C ILE A 125 0.51 1.20 -2.06
N ASP A 126 -0.30 2.25 -1.92
CA ASP A 126 0.17 3.64 -1.88
C ASP A 126 0.60 4.00 -0.47
N CYS A 127 1.90 4.13 -0.23
CA CYS A 127 2.49 4.31 1.09
C CYS A 127 2.59 5.79 1.49
N PRO A 128 2.49 6.12 2.80
CA PRO A 128 2.73 7.46 3.32
C PRO A 128 4.19 7.91 3.12
N PRO A 129 4.47 9.23 3.23
CA PRO A 129 5.83 9.76 3.17
C PRO A 129 6.57 9.62 4.50
N SER A 130 6.48 8.45 5.12
CA SER A 130 7.14 8.11 6.38
C SER A 130 7.77 6.72 6.28
N LEU A 131 8.72 6.42 7.15
CA LEU A 131 9.28 5.07 7.31
C LEU A 131 8.75 4.42 8.61
N GLY A 132 7.53 4.79 9.01
CA GLY A 132 6.84 4.29 10.20
C GLY A 132 6.24 2.89 10.00
N MET A 133 5.41 2.49 10.96
CA MET A 133 4.80 1.15 11.03
C MET A 133 3.92 0.84 9.80
N LEU A 134 3.25 1.86 9.22
CA LEU A 134 2.46 1.67 8.01
C LEU A 134 3.34 1.25 6.83
N THR A 135 4.46 1.95 6.60
CA THR A 135 5.40 1.57 5.53
C THR A 135 6.03 0.20 5.77
N VAL A 136 6.37 -0.14 7.02
CA VAL A 136 6.86 -1.49 7.36
C VAL A 136 5.82 -2.55 7.04
N ASN A 137 4.54 -2.34 7.37
CA ASN A 137 3.45 -3.25 7.01
C ASN A 137 3.31 -3.43 5.50
N ALA A 138 3.39 -2.34 4.73
CA ALA A 138 3.33 -2.40 3.27
C ALA A 138 4.49 -3.22 2.69
N LEU A 139 5.72 -2.99 3.15
CA LEU A 139 6.91 -3.72 2.70
C LEU A 139 6.89 -5.20 3.14
N ALA A 140 6.38 -5.50 4.34
CA ALA A 140 6.23 -6.87 4.83
C ALA A 140 5.19 -7.66 4.03
N ALA A 141 4.18 -7.00 3.47
CA ALA A 141 3.14 -7.60 2.64
C ALA A 141 3.52 -7.70 1.15
N ALA A 142 4.44 -6.86 0.67
CA ALA A 142 4.74 -6.71 -0.75
C ALA A 142 5.63 -7.82 -1.30
N THR A 143 5.49 -8.14 -2.59
CA THR A 143 6.44 -8.96 -3.35
C THR A 143 7.55 -8.10 -3.96
N SER A 144 7.24 -6.82 -4.21
CA SER A 144 8.21 -5.87 -4.75
C SER A 144 7.91 -4.45 -4.27
N VAL A 145 8.96 -3.62 -4.25
CA VAL A 145 8.84 -2.19 -3.95
C VAL A 145 9.19 -1.37 -5.18
N LEU A 146 8.36 -0.35 -5.47
CA LEU A 146 8.60 0.65 -6.49
C LEU A 146 8.89 1.99 -5.80
N VAL A 147 10.02 2.60 -6.16
CA VAL A 147 10.48 3.83 -5.53
C VAL A 147 10.47 4.97 -6.56
N PRO A 148 9.44 5.81 -6.59
CA PRO A 148 9.45 7.01 -7.43
C PRO A 148 10.55 7.96 -6.95
N LEU A 149 11.42 8.39 -7.86
CA LEU A 149 12.54 9.29 -7.58
C LEU A 149 12.45 10.52 -8.48
N GLN A 150 12.70 11.69 -7.89
CA GLN A 150 12.99 12.91 -8.64
C GLN A 150 14.51 13.10 -8.68
N CYS A 151 15.04 13.51 -9.84
CA CYS A 151 16.48 13.77 -10.03
C CYS A 151 16.88 15.09 -9.36
N GLU A 152 16.81 15.15 -8.02
CA GLU A 152 17.20 16.28 -7.20
C GLU A 152 18.33 15.88 -6.23
N PHE A 153 19.18 16.86 -5.88
CA PHE A 153 20.34 16.61 -5.02
C PHE A 153 19.98 15.97 -3.66
N PHE A 154 18.90 16.44 -3.03
CA PHE A 154 18.45 15.90 -1.72
C PHE A 154 17.68 14.58 -1.80
N ALA A 155 17.40 14.05 -2.98
CA ALA A 155 16.72 12.76 -3.13
C ALA A 155 17.59 11.59 -2.64
N LEU A 156 18.93 11.73 -2.66
CA LEU A 156 19.84 10.64 -2.29
C LEU A 156 19.83 10.32 -0.78
N GLU A 157 19.64 11.33 0.08
CA GLU A 157 19.60 11.11 1.53
C GLU A 157 18.35 10.30 1.92
N GLY A 158 17.17 10.71 1.44
CA GLY A 158 15.91 9.99 1.67
C GLY A 158 15.94 8.58 1.10
N LEU A 159 16.57 8.38 -0.07
CA LEU A 159 16.75 7.06 -0.66
C LEU A 159 17.61 6.16 0.23
N SER A 160 18.69 6.67 0.81
CA SER A 160 19.57 5.90 1.69
C SER A 160 18.84 5.38 2.94
N GLN A 161 17.95 6.19 3.52
CA GLN A 161 17.15 5.77 4.67
C GLN A 161 16.10 4.71 4.26
N LEU A 162 15.42 4.91 3.13
CA LEU A 162 14.48 3.92 2.60
C LEU A 162 15.18 2.59 2.31
N MET A 163 16.37 2.60 1.71
CA MET A 163 17.14 1.38 1.44
C MET A 163 17.47 0.62 2.72
N ARG A 164 17.88 1.30 3.79
CA ARG A 164 18.11 0.68 5.10
C ARG A 164 16.84 0.03 5.67
N THR A 165 15.69 0.68 5.50
CA THR A 165 14.40 0.11 5.93
C THR A 165 14.05 -1.13 5.11
N ILE A 166 14.22 -1.09 3.80
CA ILE A 166 13.99 -2.24 2.90
C ILE A 166 14.91 -3.40 3.30
N ASP A 167 16.20 -3.16 3.51
CA ASP A 167 17.16 -4.18 3.92
C ASP A 167 16.80 -4.81 5.28
N ALA A 168 16.37 -3.99 6.24
CA ALA A 168 15.91 -4.47 7.55
C ALA A 168 14.64 -5.36 7.41
N VAL A 169 13.67 -4.94 6.59
CA VAL A 169 12.47 -5.73 6.31
C VAL A 169 12.83 -7.03 5.61
N LYS A 170 13.73 -7.01 4.62
CA LYS A 170 14.21 -8.23 3.95
C LYS A 170 14.89 -9.19 4.91
N ALA A 171 15.71 -8.68 5.81
CA ALA A 171 16.45 -9.52 6.75
C ALA A 171 15.56 -10.16 7.83
N GLY A 172 14.51 -9.45 8.29
CA GLY A 172 13.73 -9.87 9.46
C GLY A 172 12.27 -10.27 9.20
N LEU A 173 11.64 -9.73 8.16
CA LEU A 173 10.19 -9.84 7.97
C LEU A 173 9.76 -10.44 6.63
N ASN A 174 10.50 -10.15 5.52
CA ASN A 174 10.10 -10.54 4.18
C ASN A 174 11.32 -10.75 3.26
N GLY A 175 11.92 -11.93 3.36
CA GLY A 175 13.14 -12.27 2.59
C GLY A 175 12.96 -12.30 1.06
N GLU A 176 11.71 -12.39 0.56
CA GLU A 176 11.40 -12.43 -0.87
C GLU A 176 11.16 -11.04 -1.49
N LEU A 177 11.18 -9.98 -0.68
CA LEU A 177 10.95 -8.61 -1.17
C LEU A 177 12.01 -8.24 -2.23
N SER A 178 11.56 -7.88 -3.43
CA SER A 178 12.41 -7.37 -4.51
C SER A 178 12.22 -5.85 -4.72
N MET A 179 13.17 -5.21 -5.40
CA MET A 179 13.10 -3.79 -5.76
C MET A 179 13.34 -3.65 -7.26
#